data_e58eb67997b09916e86b72dc4c687c4a
#
_entry.id   e58eb67997b09916e86b72dc4c687c4a
#
_cell.length_a   1.000
_cell.length_b   1.000
_cell.length_c   1.000
_cell.angle_alpha   90.00
_cell.angle_beta   90.00
_cell.angle_gamma   90.00
#
_symmetry.space_group_name_H-M   'P 1'
#
loop_
_entity.id
_entity.type
_entity.pdbx_description
1 polymer ?
#
loop_
_entity_poly.entity_id
_entity_poly.type
_entity_poly.pdbx_seq_one_letter_code
_entity_poly.pdbx_strand_id
1 'polypeptide(L)'
;MTAFTVALQDGTAVSCAAGQSVLEACLAAGLPMPYNCRSGECAECRAVLLSGSVDESPGADPAVFTEADRRKGRILTCLCAPSSDIALEIVLRDGASAPRIEHVEATVGRVERVSASVVQVALDCPREIAYRAGQYFEWIVPGIAPNRYFSAANPPGG
;
A
#
# COMPACT_ATOMS: atom_id res chain seq x y z
N MET A 1 -17.12 12.76 10.28
CA MET A 1 -16.45 11.98 9.19
C MET A 1 -16.94 10.56 9.34
N THR A 2 -17.45 9.96 8.27
CA THR A 2 -17.95 8.58 8.30
C THR A 2 -16.77 7.63 8.33
N ALA A 3 -16.80 6.65 9.23
CA ALA A 3 -15.81 5.59 9.29
C ALA A 3 -16.55 4.24 9.40
N PHE A 4 -15.94 3.19 8.90
CA PHE A 4 -16.46 1.83 8.91
C PHE A 4 -15.52 0.91 9.68
N THR A 5 -16.05 -0.17 10.21
CA THR A 5 -15.27 -1.21 10.89
C THR A 5 -14.81 -2.25 9.88
N VAL A 6 -13.51 -2.54 9.88
CA VAL A 6 -12.91 -3.68 9.17
C VAL A 6 -12.56 -4.73 10.21
N ALA A 7 -13.33 -5.82 10.27
CA ALA A 7 -13.09 -6.93 11.18
C ALA A 7 -12.32 -8.06 10.45
N LEU A 8 -11.31 -8.63 11.09
CA LEU A 8 -10.57 -9.78 10.59
C LEU A 8 -11.05 -11.06 11.27
N GLN A 9 -10.79 -12.22 10.66
CA GLN A 9 -11.20 -13.54 11.16
C GLN A 9 -10.62 -13.90 12.54
N ASP A 10 -9.55 -13.24 12.98
CA ASP A 10 -8.93 -13.44 14.29
C ASP A 10 -9.57 -12.60 15.42
N GLY A 11 -10.61 -11.82 15.10
CA GLY A 11 -11.29 -10.90 15.99
C GLY A 11 -10.68 -9.48 16.04
N THR A 12 -9.60 -9.22 15.32
CA THR A 12 -9.04 -7.87 15.20
C THR A 12 -10.00 -6.96 14.44
N ALA A 13 -10.20 -5.74 14.93
CA ALA A 13 -11.05 -4.74 14.29
C ALA A 13 -10.29 -3.42 14.11
N VAL A 14 -10.42 -2.82 12.94
CA VAL A 14 -9.75 -1.57 12.55
C VAL A 14 -10.79 -0.58 12.05
N SER A 15 -10.64 0.70 12.43
CA SER A 15 -11.45 1.78 11.86
C SER A 15 -10.86 2.23 10.54
N CYS A 16 -11.69 2.29 9.50
CA CYS A 16 -11.34 2.72 8.15
C CYS A 16 -12.19 3.93 7.75
N ALA A 17 -11.57 5.04 7.43
CA ALA A 17 -12.30 6.23 6.99
C ALA A 17 -12.97 6.01 5.63
N ALA A 18 -14.08 6.67 5.38
CA ALA A 18 -14.73 6.62 4.08
C ALA A 18 -13.77 7.08 2.97
N GLY A 19 -13.64 6.28 1.92
CA GLY A 19 -12.71 6.53 0.80
C GLY A 19 -11.25 6.11 1.06
N GLN A 20 -10.90 5.73 2.29
CA GLN A 20 -9.61 5.14 2.61
C GLN A 20 -9.58 3.67 2.16
N SER A 21 -8.47 3.21 1.59
CA SER A 21 -8.35 1.79 1.26
C SER A 21 -8.23 0.93 2.53
N VAL A 22 -8.77 -0.28 2.46
CA VAL A 22 -8.67 -1.27 3.54
C VAL A 22 -7.21 -1.53 3.91
N LEU A 23 -6.33 -1.65 2.90
CA LEU A 23 -4.89 -1.84 3.12
C LEU A 23 -4.29 -0.72 3.95
N GLU A 24 -4.55 0.54 3.58
CA GLU A 24 -4.00 1.70 4.28
C GLU A 24 -4.48 1.78 5.73
N ALA A 25 -5.76 1.54 5.98
CA ALA A 25 -6.31 1.52 7.33
C ALA A 25 -5.64 0.45 8.22
N CYS A 26 -5.51 -0.78 7.68
CA CYS A 26 -4.88 -1.88 8.40
C CYS A 26 -3.39 -1.65 8.66
N LEU A 27 -2.65 -1.10 7.68
CA LEU A 27 -1.24 -0.75 7.86
C LEU A 27 -1.05 0.37 8.88
N ALA A 28 -1.92 1.39 8.87
CA ALA A 28 -1.90 2.46 9.87
C ALA A 28 -2.17 1.94 11.29
N ALA A 29 -2.97 0.88 11.42
CA ALA A 29 -3.21 0.17 12.68
C ALA A 29 -2.06 -0.79 13.07
N GLY A 30 -1.00 -0.89 12.26
CA GLY A 30 0.17 -1.74 12.53
C GLY A 30 -0.02 -3.21 12.18
N LEU A 31 -1.06 -3.58 11.44
CA LEU A 31 -1.29 -4.96 11.03
C LEU A 31 -0.30 -5.37 9.92
N PRO A 32 0.30 -6.56 9.99
CA PRO A 32 1.26 -7.05 9.00
C PRO A 32 0.55 -7.57 7.74
N MET A 33 -0.18 -6.69 7.07
CA MET A 33 -0.92 -7.00 5.86
C MET A 33 0.01 -7.47 4.74
N PRO A 34 -0.37 -8.50 3.95
CA PRO A 34 0.33 -8.84 2.74
C PRO A 34 0.07 -7.77 1.68
N TYR A 35 1.11 -7.20 1.09
CA TYR A 35 1.01 -6.28 -0.05
C TYR A 35 2.36 -6.14 -0.75
N ASN A 36 2.33 -5.61 -1.99
CA ASN A 36 3.52 -5.28 -2.76
C ASN A 36 3.28 -4.03 -3.62
N CYS A 37 2.60 -4.12 -4.78
CA CYS A 37 2.50 -3.03 -5.77
C CYS A 37 1.60 -1.87 -5.34
N ARG A 38 0.56 -2.08 -4.54
CA ARG A 38 -0.49 -1.12 -4.15
C ARG A 38 -1.29 -0.54 -5.34
N SER A 39 -1.13 -1.11 -6.54
CA SER A 39 -1.75 -0.65 -7.80
C SER A 39 -2.69 -1.67 -8.44
N GLY A 40 -2.87 -2.85 -7.82
CA GLY A 40 -3.74 -3.91 -8.35
C GLY A 40 -3.07 -4.89 -9.31
N GLU A 41 -1.76 -4.77 -9.56
CA GLU A 41 -1.03 -5.55 -10.55
C GLU A 41 -0.43 -6.85 -10.03
N CYS A 42 -0.30 -7.05 -8.70
CA CYS A 42 0.37 -8.23 -8.13
C CYS A 42 -0.55 -9.18 -7.36
N ALA A 43 -1.73 -8.72 -6.96
CA ALA A 43 -2.71 -9.42 -6.13
C ALA A 43 -2.18 -9.97 -4.78
N GLU A 44 -1.03 -9.51 -4.28
CA GLU A 44 -0.49 -9.88 -2.96
C GLU A 44 -1.44 -9.49 -1.80
N CYS A 45 -2.16 -8.36 -1.96
CA CYS A 45 -3.11 -7.84 -0.97
C CYS A 45 -4.51 -8.48 -1.07
N ARG A 46 -4.61 -9.68 -1.65
CA ARG A 46 -5.89 -10.38 -1.83
C ARG A 46 -6.47 -10.81 -0.48
N ALA A 47 -7.75 -10.54 -0.26
CA ALA A 47 -8.54 -11.01 0.87
C ALA A 47 -9.87 -11.58 0.39
N VAL A 48 -10.58 -12.32 1.26
CA VAL A 48 -11.96 -12.73 1.02
C VAL A 48 -12.89 -11.83 1.84
N LEU A 49 -13.85 -11.20 1.18
CA LEU A 49 -14.92 -10.43 1.81
C LEU A 49 -15.97 -11.42 2.33
N LEU A 50 -16.05 -11.55 3.65
CA LEU A 50 -17.00 -12.46 4.32
C LEU A 50 -18.38 -11.81 4.49
N SER A 51 -18.41 -10.50 4.75
CA SER A 51 -19.64 -9.72 4.87
C SER A 51 -19.40 -8.24 4.62
N GLY A 52 -20.50 -7.51 4.36
CA GLY A 52 -20.49 -6.08 4.06
C GLY A 52 -20.25 -5.78 2.58
N SER A 53 -19.89 -4.53 2.27
CA SER A 53 -19.70 -4.04 0.91
C SER A 53 -18.50 -3.11 0.82
N VAL A 54 -17.86 -3.10 -0.35
CA VAL A 54 -16.71 -2.26 -0.66
C VAL A 54 -16.90 -1.61 -2.04
N ASP A 55 -16.35 -0.42 -2.20
CA ASP A 55 -16.20 0.24 -3.49
C ASP A 55 -14.79 -0.05 -4.01
N GLU A 56 -14.68 -0.66 -5.19
CA GLU A 56 -13.41 -1.00 -5.82
C GLU A 56 -12.98 0.12 -6.77
N SER A 57 -11.81 0.69 -6.54
CA SER A 57 -11.17 1.63 -7.47
C SER A 57 -10.66 0.89 -8.71
N PRO A 58 -10.68 1.52 -9.91
CA PRO A 58 -10.10 0.93 -11.11
C PRO A 58 -8.58 0.71 -10.94
N GLY A 59 -8.04 -0.27 -11.65
CA GLY A 59 -6.58 -0.55 -11.66
C GLY A 59 -6.22 -2.02 -11.49
N ALA A 60 -7.16 -2.90 -11.14
CA ALA A 60 -6.88 -4.32 -11.06
C ALA A 60 -6.54 -4.89 -12.45
N ASP A 61 -5.36 -5.52 -12.57
CA ASP A 61 -4.98 -6.24 -13.79
C ASP A 61 -5.87 -7.50 -13.94
N PRO A 62 -6.69 -7.59 -15.01
CA PRO A 62 -7.59 -8.71 -15.21
C PRO A 62 -6.88 -10.05 -15.44
N ALA A 63 -5.58 -10.04 -15.80
CA ALA A 63 -4.78 -11.25 -15.91
C ALA A 63 -4.37 -11.80 -14.53
N VAL A 64 -4.33 -10.94 -13.50
CA VAL A 64 -3.88 -11.29 -12.15
C VAL A 64 -5.04 -11.38 -11.17
N PHE A 65 -6.06 -10.53 -11.32
CA PHE A 65 -7.27 -10.51 -10.51
C PHE A 65 -8.50 -10.63 -11.40
N THR A 66 -9.01 -11.85 -11.52
CA THR A 66 -10.01 -12.24 -12.52
C THR A 66 -11.45 -12.05 -12.01
N GLU A 67 -12.41 -12.07 -12.95
CA GLU A 67 -13.82 -12.16 -12.61
C GLU A 67 -14.17 -13.41 -11.78
N ALA A 68 -13.43 -14.50 -11.94
CA ALA A 68 -13.58 -15.68 -11.11
C ALA A 68 -13.16 -15.44 -9.64
N ASP A 69 -12.20 -14.55 -9.42
CA ASP A 69 -11.80 -14.13 -8.06
C ASP A 69 -12.93 -13.31 -7.41
N ARG A 70 -13.49 -12.34 -8.15
CA ARG A 70 -14.63 -11.52 -7.66
C ARG A 70 -15.84 -12.36 -7.33
N ARG A 71 -16.18 -13.35 -8.19
CA ARG A 71 -17.30 -14.26 -7.91
C ARG A 71 -17.09 -15.13 -6.67
N LYS A 72 -15.86 -15.33 -6.25
CA LYS A 72 -15.50 -16.02 -4.98
C LYS A 72 -15.45 -15.08 -3.78
N GLY A 73 -15.94 -13.85 -3.92
CA GLY A 73 -15.90 -12.84 -2.87
C GLY A 73 -14.50 -12.30 -2.57
N ARG A 74 -13.52 -12.50 -3.46
CA ARG A 74 -12.18 -11.94 -3.26
C ARG A 74 -12.15 -10.46 -3.61
N ILE A 75 -11.34 -9.71 -2.88
CA ILE A 75 -11.06 -8.29 -3.09
C ILE A 75 -9.56 -8.04 -3.06
N LEU A 76 -9.13 -6.92 -3.66
CA LEU A 76 -7.78 -6.37 -3.48
C LEU A 76 -7.85 -5.24 -2.46
N THR A 77 -7.32 -5.46 -1.27
CA THR A 77 -7.44 -4.49 -0.16
C THR A 77 -6.81 -3.13 -0.46
N CYS A 78 -5.86 -3.05 -1.39
CA CYS A 78 -5.26 -1.78 -1.82
C CYS A 78 -6.15 -0.94 -2.74
N LEU A 79 -7.13 -1.55 -3.40
CA LEU A 79 -8.06 -0.87 -4.32
C LEU A 79 -9.47 -0.72 -3.74
N CYS A 80 -9.78 -1.38 -2.63
CA CYS A 80 -11.12 -1.38 -2.06
C CYS A 80 -11.21 -0.47 -0.84
N ALA A 81 -12.21 0.42 -0.85
CA ALA A 81 -12.65 1.20 0.30
C ALA A 81 -13.97 0.64 0.83
N PRO A 82 -14.17 0.50 2.16
CA PRO A 82 -15.44 0.01 2.68
C PRO A 82 -16.56 1.04 2.46
N SER A 83 -17.72 0.55 2.07
CA SER A 83 -18.99 1.31 2.00
C SER A 83 -20.01 0.90 3.07
N SER A 84 -19.66 -0.10 3.86
CA SER A 84 -20.32 -0.52 5.12
C SER A 84 -19.29 -1.11 6.07
N ASP A 85 -19.69 -1.50 7.29
CA ASP A 85 -18.86 -2.38 8.10
C ASP A 85 -18.62 -3.70 7.36
N ILE A 86 -17.38 -4.18 7.36
CA ILE A 86 -16.97 -5.39 6.62
C ILE A 86 -16.28 -6.40 7.52
N ALA A 87 -16.37 -7.67 7.15
CA ALA A 87 -15.54 -8.74 7.71
C ALA A 87 -14.71 -9.38 6.60
N LEU A 88 -13.43 -9.62 6.90
CA LEU A 88 -12.45 -10.15 5.96
C LEU A 88 -11.77 -11.41 6.50
N GLU A 89 -11.50 -12.34 5.59
CA GLU A 89 -10.53 -13.41 5.79
C GLU A 89 -9.26 -13.08 5.00
N ILE A 90 -8.15 -12.96 5.72
CA ILE A 90 -6.83 -12.66 5.15
C ILE A 90 -5.72 -13.30 5.97
N VAL A 91 -4.72 -13.86 5.30
CA VAL A 91 -3.54 -14.40 5.97
C VAL A 91 -2.55 -13.25 6.19
N LEU A 92 -2.36 -12.85 7.44
CA LEU A 92 -1.37 -11.86 7.82
C LEU A 92 0.05 -12.44 7.66
N ARG A 93 1.03 -11.59 7.42
CA ARG A 93 2.44 -12.01 7.33
C ARG A 93 2.97 -12.41 8.70
N ASP A 94 3.63 -13.56 8.79
CA ASP A 94 4.23 -14.03 10.04
C ASP A 94 5.41 -13.13 10.48
N GLY A 95 5.48 -12.86 11.79
CA GLY A 95 6.70 -12.47 12.51
C GLY A 95 7.22 -11.05 12.32
N ALA A 96 6.54 -10.16 11.62
CA ALA A 96 6.96 -8.76 11.51
C ALA A 96 5.78 -7.83 11.80
N SER A 97 5.94 -6.93 12.80
CA SER A 97 5.11 -5.73 12.78
C SER A 97 5.25 -5.09 11.39
N ALA A 98 4.12 -4.72 10.78
CA ALA A 98 4.16 -4.01 9.50
C ALA A 98 5.15 -2.86 9.61
N PRO A 99 6.05 -2.66 8.63
CA PRO A 99 6.88 -1.47 8.63
C PRO A 99 5.95 -0.27 8.66
N ARG A 100 6.15 0.62 9.63
CA ARG A 100 5.39 1.86 9.71
C ARG A 100 5.60 2.64 8.42
N ILE A 101 4.50 3.05 7.80
CA ILE A 101 4.58 4.03 6.71
C ILE A 101 4.91 5.37 7.36
N GLU A 102 6.06 5.92 7.00
CA GLU A 102 6.49 7.23 7.43
C GLU A 102 6.43 8.20 6.27
N HIS A 103 5.89 9.38 6.51
CA HIS A 103 5.94 10.50 5.57
C HIS A 103 7.12 11.38 5.94
N VAL A 104 7.98 11.64 4.97
CA VAL A 104 9.15 12.50 5.13
C VAL A 104 9.14 13.53 4.00
N GLU A 105 9.14 14.80 4.36
CA GLU A 105 9.37 15.86 3.39
C GLU A 105 10.85 15.89 3.04
N ALA A 106 11.15 15.86 1.75
CA ALA A 106 12.51 15.88 1.25
C ALA A 106 12.65 16.95 0.16
N THR A 107 13.84 17.51 0.02
CA THR A 107 14.18 18.46 -1.03
C THR A 107 15.08 17.78 -2.06
N VAL A 108 14.90 18.10 -3.34
CA VAL A 108 15.81 17.62 -4.39
C VAL A 108 17.14 18.37 -4.25
N GLY A 109 18.16 17.70 -3.79
CA GLY A 109 19.51 18.26 -3.60
C GLY A 109 20.31 18.24 -4.91
N ARG A 110 20.31 17.11 -5.62
CA ARG A 110 21.06 16.97 -6.88
C ARG A 110 20.33 16.06 -7.86
N VAL A 111 20.38 16.41 -9.14
CA VAL A 111 19.93 15.58 -10.25
C VAL A 111 21.10 15.39 -11.21
N GLU A 112 21.47 14.17 -11.49
CA GLU A 112 22.59 13.82 -12.35
C GLU A 112 22.19 12.76 -13.38
N ARG A 113 22.52 12.99 -14.65
CA ARG A 113 22.37 11.99 -15.70
C ARG A 113 23.57 11.05 -15.69
N VAL A 114 23.36 9.83 -15.20
CA VAL A 114 24.42 8.81 -15.06
C VAL A 114 24.64 8.06 -16.37
N SER A 115 23.62 7.97 -17.23
CA SER A 115 23.71 7.36 -18.55
C SER A 115 22.66 7.95 -19.50
N ALA A 116 22.58 7.46 -20.73
CA ALA A 116 21.58 7.90 -21.71
C ALA A 116 20.13 7.71 -21.21
N SER A 117 19.88 6.69 -20.39
CA SER A 117 18.54 6.30 -19.92
C SER A 117 18.36 6.37 -18.37
N VAL A 118 19.41 6.71 -17.62
CA VAL A 118 19.37 6.71 -16.15
C VAL A 118 19.68 8.09 -15.60
N VAL A 119 18.78 8.59 -14.77
CA VAL A 119 18.94 9.81 -13.99
C VAL A 119 18.97 9.44 -12.51
N GLN A 120 19.98 9.89 -11.80
CA GLN A 120 20.09 9.79 -10.35
C GLN A 120 19.56 11.07 -9.73
N VAL A 121 18.70 10.93 -8.73
CA VAL A 121 18.18 12.03 -7.93
C VAL A 121 18.61 11.83 -6.49
N ALA A 122 19.33 12.78 -5.94
CA ALA A 122 19.64 12.82 -4.53
C ALA A 122 18.60 13.66 -3.79
N LEU A 123 18.11 13.15 -2.68
CA LEU A 123 17.14 13.83 -1.82
C LEU A 123 17.80 14.21 -0.50
N ASP A 124 17.68 15.48 -0.13
CA ASP A 124 18.05 15.97 1.19
C ASP A 124 16.86 15.76 2.13
N CYS A 125 17.03 14.88 3.10
CA CYS A 125 16.04 14.53 4.11
C CYS A 125 16.40 15.19 5.45
N PRO A 126 15.40 15.65 6.23
CA PRO A 126 15.65 16.32 7.52
C PRO A 126 16.21 15.39 8.60
N ARG A 127 16.20 14.07 8.35
CA ARG A 127 16.73 13.02 9.18
C ARG A 127 17.15 11.81 8.35
N GLU A 128 17.94 10.95 8.93
CA GLU A 128 18.21 9.64 8.35
C GLU A 128 16.92 8.81 8.24
N ILE A 129 16.75 8.15 7.10
CA ILE A 129 15.62 7.26 6.84
C ILE A 129 16.13 5.82 6.94
N ALA A 130 15.70 5.13 8.01
CA ALA A 130 15.99 3.72 8.16
C ALA A 130 15.12 2.90 7.18
N TYR A 131 15.76 2.09 6.35
CA TYR A 131 15.07 1.17 5.45
C TYR A 131 15.85 -0.13 5.29
N ARG A 132 15.22 -1.14 4.73
CA ARG A 132 15.82 -2.45 4.44
C ARG A 132 15.98 -2.62 2.92
N ALA A 133 16.98 -3.37 2.51
CA ALA A 133 17.13 -3.73 1.10
C ALA A 133 15.82 -4.34 0.55
N GLY A 134 15.42 -3.91 -0.64
CA GLY A 134 14.16 -4.32 -1.27
C GLY A 134 12.94 -3.49 -0.91
N GLN A 135 13.02 -2.56 0.04
CA GLN A 135 11.97 -1.56 0.24
C GLN A 135 12.01 -0.50 -0.86
N TYR A 136 10.85 0.10 -1.11
CA TYR A 136 10.69 1.20 -2.06
C TYR A 136 10.06 2.40 -1.38
N PHE A 137 10.24 3.56 -1.99
CA PHE A 137 9.70 4.84 -1.56
C PHE A 137 8.61 5.29 -2.52
N GLU A 138 7.49 5.71 -1.98
CA GLU A 138 6.47 6.40 -2.76
C GLU A 138 6.81 7.89 -2.81
N TRP A 139 7.00 8.40 -4.01
CA TRP A 139 7.24 9.82 -4.23
C TRP A 139 5.94 10.53 -4.51
N ILE A 140 5.58 11.44 -3.61
CA ILE A 140 4.41 12.30 -3.71
C ILE A 140 4.90 13.69 -4.12
N VAL A 141 4.78 14.01 -5.39
CA VAL A 141 5.21 15.30 -5.93
C VAL A 141 3.97 16.18 -6.15
N PRO A 142 3.89 17.37 -5.51
CA PRO A 142 2.73 18.24 -5.67
C PRO A 142 2.44 18.55 -7.15
N GLY A 143 1.20 18.36 -7.56
CA GLY A 143 0.75 18.61 -8.95
C GLY A 143 1.10 17.52 -9.96
N ILE A 144 1.74 16.42 -9.55
CA ILE A 144 2.07 15.29 -10.43
C ILE A 144 1.32 14.05 -9.95
N ALA A 145 0.49 13.49 -10.81
CA ALA A 145 -0.23 12.24 -10.57
C ALA A 145 -0.03 11.28 -11.76
N PRO A 146 -0.07 9.96 -11.52
CA PRO A 146 -0.06 9.26 -10.24
C PRO A 146 1.31 9.35 -9.54
N ASN A 147 1.34 9.05 -8.24
CA ASN A 147 2.58 8.91 -7.47
C ASN A 147 3.52 7.88 -8.12
N ARG A 148 4.80 7.97 -7.84
CA ARG A 148 5.83 7.08 -8.38
C ARG A 148 6.51 6.30 -7.27
N TYR A 149 6.96 5.10 -7.59
CA TYR A 149 7.64 4.22 -6.64
C TYR A 149 9.07 3.99 -7.11
N PHE A 150 10.04 4.20 -6.22
CA PHE A 150 11.46 4.01 -6.50
C PHE A 150 12.15 3.29 -5.35
N SER A 151 13.07 2.40 -5.70
CA SER A 151 14.01 1.83 -4.73
C SER A 151 15.14 2.82 -4.46
N ALA A 152 15.71 2.77 -3.25
CA ALA A 152 16.94 3.48 -2.98
C ALA A 152 18.10 2.92 -3.81
N ALA A 153 18.95 3.79 -4.33
CA ALA A 153 20.17 3.42 -5.05
C ALA A 153 21.38 3.24 -4.13
N ASN A 154 21.33 3.80 -2.92
CA ASN A 154 22.35 3.61 -1.87
C ASN A 154 21.98 2.42 -0.98
N PRO A 155 22.97 1.77 -0.31
CA PRO A 155 22.69 0.74 0.68
C PRO A 155 22.01 1.34 1.93
N PRO A 156 21.25 0.51 2.72
CA PRO A 156 20.74 0.94 4.02
C PRO A 156 21.86 1.37 4.95
N GLY A 157 21.71 2.52 5.63
CA GLY A 157 22.69 3.05 6.58
C GLY A 157 23.91 3.73 5.93
N GLY A 158 23.79 4.11 4.67
CA GLY A 158 24.80 4.85 3.91
C GLY A 158 24.41 6.30 3.64
#